data_fc07508a34033160e9f3900a4c5557c2
#
_entry.id   fc07508a34033160e9f3900a4c5557c2
#
_cell.length_a   1.000
_cell.length_b   1.000
_cell.length_c   1.000
_cell.angle_alpha   90.00
_cell.angle_beta   90.00
_cell.angle_gamma   90.00
#
_symmetry.space_group_name_H-M   'P 1'
#
loop_
_entity.id
_entity.type
_entity.pdbx_description
1 polymer ?
#
loop_
_entity_poly.entity_id
_entity_poly.type
_entity_poly.pdbx_seq_one_letter_code
_entity_poly.pdbx_strand_id
1 'polypeptide(L)'
;MKSGFYKIVIGIALFALVIDAIILNILFNVNIPGKLQHISIVIHVLLSAAFYFVTIKLIRLKGEFRENILKNRHYGASGMFVLLYLPKLVIIAFHFAGVLFWFLYRIITLMIETEPQEIQRIFPITTIGFIIGGLLFVFILFGIVWGKFLYRVKHVHLSSERFPENLNEFRLVQISDFHIGSFRNHKEKVDRTMQIINDQEPDLICFTGDLINMFADEAEMFVSSFLTLKAT
;
A
#
# COMPACT_ATOMS: atom_id res chain seq x y z
N MET A 1 23.26 1.83 -13.34
CA MET A 1 22.10 1.56 -12.47
C MET A 1 21.96 2.56 -11.31
N LYS A 2 23.02 2.93 -10.58
CA LYS A 2 22.94 3.85 -9.41
C LYS A 2 22.33 5.24 -9.74
N SER A 3 22.69 5.86 -10.86
CA SER A 3 22.21 7.21 -11.24
C SER A 3 20.70 7.26 -11.52
N GLY A 4 20.12 6.24 -12.15
CA GLY A 4 18.69 6.21 -12.47
C GLY A 4 17.81 6.08 -11.25
N PHE A 5 18.18 5.25 -10.28
CA PHE A 5 17.43 5.04 -9.05
C PHE A 5 17.31 6.34 -8.24
N TYR A 6 18.41 7.06 -8.02
CA TYR A 6 18.36 8.34 -7.29
C TYR A 6 17.51 9.40 -7.98
N LYS A 7 17.51 9.43 -9.31
CA LYS A 7 16.64 10.34 -10.08
C LYS A 7 15.16 10.03 -9.82
N ILE A 8 14.79 8.75 -9.76
CA ILE A 8 13.42 8.32 -9.46
C ILE A 8 13.04 8.75 -8.03
N VAL A 9 13.89 8.48 -7.05
CA VAL A 9 13.63 8.84 -5.64
C VAL A 9 13.48 10.36 -5.48
N ILE A 10 14.33 11.14 -6.13
CA ILE A 10 14.22 12.61 -6.13
C ILE A 10 12.92 13.05 -6.81
N GLY A 11 12.57 12.47 -7.96
CA GLY A 11 11.30 12.75 -8.63
C GLY A 11 10.08 12.49 -7.76
N ILE A 12 10.06 11.37 -7.05
CA ILE A 12 9.00 11.03 -6.08
C ILE A 12 8.96 12.06 -4.95
N ALA A 13 10.11 12.46 -4.41
CA ALA A 13 10.16 13.46 -3.34
C ALA A 13 9.66 14.84 -3.80
N LEU A 14 10.00 15.28 -5.01
CA LEU A 14 9.49 16.52 -5.60
C LEU A 14 7.98 16.46 -5.84
N PHE A 15 7.48 15.35 -6.36
CA PHE A 15 6.05 15.14 -6.54
C PHE A 15 5.30 15.16 -5.19
N ALA A 16 5.87 14.52 -4.16
CA ALA A 16 5.35 14.57 -2.81
C ALA A 16 5.26 15.99 -2.24
N LEU A 17 6.27 16.84 -2.50
CA LEU A 17 6.26 18.25 -2.09
C LEU A 17 5.09 19.03 -2.70
N VAL A 18 4.79 18.81 -3.98
CA VAL A 18 3.65 19.45 -4.65
C VAL A 18 2.34 19.02 -3.99
N ILE A 19 2.16 17.72 -3.73
CA ILE A 19 0.99 17.19 -3.03
C ILE A 19 0.87 17.82 -1.64
N ASP A 20 1.96 17.90 -0.88
CA ASP A 20 1.96 18.47 0.47
C ASP A 20 1.60 19.97 0.47
N ALA A 21 2.08 20.73 -0.50
CA ALA A 21 1.71 22.13 -0.65
C ALA A 21 0.22 22.32 -0.95
N ILE A 22 -0.35 21.46 -1.82
CA ILE A 22 -1.78 21.49 -2.15
C ILE A 22 -2.61 21.13 -0.91
N ILE A 23 -2.25 20.08 -0.17
CA ILE A 23 -2.96 19.70 1.06
C ILE A 23 -2.88 20.79 2.12
N LEU A 24 -1.73 21.42 2.32
CA LEU A 24 -1.61 22.55 3.23
C LEU A 24 -2.53 23.70 2.82
N ASN A 25 -2.58 24.06 1.54
CA ASN A 25 -3.49 25.08 1.04
C ASN A 25 -4.95 24.70 1.32
N ILE A 26 -5.36 23.45 1.08
CA ILE A 26 -6.70 22.96 1.40
C ILE A 26 -6.97 23.08 2.91
N LEU A 27 -6.06 22.63 3.78
CA LEU A 27 -6.22 22.67 5.22
C LEU A 27 -6.33 24.09 5.77
N PHE A 28 -5.62 25.06 5.19
CA PHE A 28 -5.74 26.48 5.58
C PHE A 28 -7.06 27.12 5.16
N ASN A 29 -7.66 26.67 4.05
CA ASN A 29 -8.85 27.30 3.47
C ASN A 29 -10.16 26.54 3.77
N VAL A 30 -10.09 25.32 4.30
CA VAL A 30 -11.28 24.57 4.71
C VAL A 30 -11.80 25.09 6.03
N ASN A 31 -13.12 25.41 6.08
CA ASN A 31 -13.77 25.92 7.27
C ASN A 31 -14.10 24.80 8.27
N ILE A 32 -13.08 24.44 9.09
CA ILE A 32 -13.21 23.49 10.21
C ILE A 32 -12.89 24.20 11.52
N PRO A 33 -13.39 23.72 12.68
CA PRO A 33 -13.07 24.35 13.97
C PRO A 33 -11.56 24.55 14.16
N GLY A 34 -11.13 25.77 14.55
CA GLY A 34 -9.73 26.18 14.55
C GLY A 34 -8.78 25.22 15.28
N LYS A 35 -9.21 24.62 16.41
CA LYS A 35 -8.41 23.60 17.11
C LYS A 35 -8.16 22.35 16.23
N LEU A 36 -9.19 21.87 15.55
CA LEU A 36 -9.06 20.70 14.65
C LEU A 36 -8.20 21.03 13.41
N GLN A 37 -8.33 22.26 12.89
CA GLN A 37 -7.51 22.74 11.79
C GLN A 37 -6.02 22.73 12.16
N HIS A 38 -5.64 23.32 13.30
CA HIS A 38 -4.26 23.33 13.76
C HIS A 38 -3.72 21.91 14.00
N ILE A 39 -4.51 21.02 14.62
CA ILE A 39 -4.12 19.62 14.84
C ILE A 39 -3.88 18.94 13.50
N SER A 40 -4.76 19.11 12.51
CA SER A 40 -4.64 18.50 11.19
C SER A 40 -3.39 18.99 10.44
N ILE A 41 -3.09 20.28 10.51
CA ILE A 41 -1.86 20.87 9.94
C ILE A 41 -0.61 20.27 10.60
N VAL A 42 -0.58 20.21 11.93
CA VAL A 42 0.56 19.65 12.67
C VAL A 42 0.78 18.19 12.31
N ILE A 43 -0.29 17.37 12.30
CA ILE A 43 -0.21 15.96 11.91
C ILE A 43 0.32 15.84 10.47
N HIS A 44 -0.21 16.62 9.53
CA HIS A 44 0.23 16.62 8.15
C HIS A 44 1.72 16.93 8.03
N VAL A 45 2.20 18.00 8.68
CA VAL A 45 3.61 18.41 8.64
C VAL A 45 4.51 17.33 9.25
N LEU A 46 4.13 16.75 10.38
CA LEU A 46 4.92 15.70 11.03
C LEU A 46 5.03 14.44 10.17
N LEU A 47 3.93 13.99 9.55
CA LEU A 47 3.92 12.82 8.68
C LEU A 47 4.75 13.06 7.41
N SER A 48 4.64 14.24 6.80
CA SER A 48 5.43 14.61 5.63
C SER A 48 6.92 14.73 5.98
N ALA A 49 7.25 15.35 7.12
CA ALA A 49 8.63 15.43 7.60
C ALA A 49 9.24 14.05 7.86
N ALA A 50 8.48 13.10 8.43
CA ALA A 50 8.91 11.73 8.62
C ALA A 50 9.20 11.03 7.28
N PHE A 51 8.35 11.23 6.26
CA PHE A 51 8.59 10.71 4.91
C PHE A 51 9.87 11.28 4.30
N TYR A 52 10.08 12.61 4.36
CA TYR A 52 11.31 13.23 3.83
C TYR A 52 12.55 12.79 4.58
N PHE A 53 12.47 12.65 5.91
CA PHE A 53 13.58 12.11 6.70
C PHE A 53 13.98 10.70 6.24
N VAL A 54 13.02 9.80 6.05
CA VAL A 54 13.27 8.44 5.54
C VAL A 54 13.85 8.50 4.12
N THR A 55 13.29 9.33 3.25
CA THR A 55 13.75 9.49 1.86
C THR A 55 15.17 10.03 1.78
N ILE A 56 15.51 11.06 2.58
CA ILE A 56 16.87 11.61 2.66
C ILE A 56 17.85 10.55 3.20
N LYS A 57 17.45 9.80 4.22
CA LYS A 57 18.24 8.70 4.76
C LYS A 57 18.53 7.65 3.69
N LEU A 58 17.55 7.29 2.86
CA LEU A 58 17.73 6.36 1.73
C LEU A 58 18.71 6.90 0.69
N ILE A 59 18.60 8.20 0.32
CA ILE A 59 19.52 8.84 -0.62
C ILE A 59 20.95 8.86 -0.10
N ARG A 60 21.12 9.06 1.21
CA ARG A 60 22.46 9.11 1.89
C ARG A 60 23.06 7.74 2.18
N LEU A 61 22.31 6.66 2.01
CA LEU A 61 22.85 5.31 2.27
C LEU A 61 24.01 5.01 1.33
N LYS A 62 25.17 4.77 1.94
CA LYS A 62 26.34 4.20 1.26
C LYS A 62 26.14 2.69 1.20
N GLY A 63 26.30 2.10 0.04
CA GLY A 63 26.17 0.66 -0.15
C GLY A 63 25.61 0.30 -1.52
N GLU A 64 25.61 -0.97 -1.84
CA GLU A 64 25.01 -1.45 -3.07
C GLU A 64 23.49 -1.43 -2.96
N PHE A 65 22.82 -1.17 -4.08
CA PHE A 65 21.34 -1.19 -4.16
C PHE A 65 20.78 -2.52 -3.64
N ARG A 66 21.40 -3.65 -4.01
CA ARG A 66 21.07 -5.00 -3.55
C ARG A 66 21.08 -5.11 -2.01
N GLU A 67 22.16 -4.65 -1.37
CA GLU A 67 22.29 -4.70 0.09
C GLU A 67 21.19 -3.91 0.81
N ASN A 68 20.83 -2.75 0.27
CA ASN A 68 19.78 -1.92 0.85
C ASN A 68 18.37 -2.53 0.69
N ILE A 69 18.11 -3.23 -0.42
CA ILE A 69 16.88 -4.00 -0.61
C ILE A 69 16.82 -5.18 0.35
N LEU A 70 17.89 -5.96 0.44
CA LEU A 70 17.98 -7.08 1.37
C LEU A 70 17.79 -6.67 2.83
N LYS A 71 18.05 -5.41 3.18
CA LYS A 71 17.76 -4.83 4.51
C LYS A 71 16.34 -4.22 4.62
N ASN A 72 15.43 -4.50 3.70
CA ASN A 72 14.03 -3.99 3.65
C ASN A 72 13.90 -2.46 3.67
N ARG A 73 14.96 -1.70 3.41
CA ARG A 73 14.93 -0.24 3.53
C ARG A 73 14.09 0.45 2.45
N HIS A 74 14.10 -0.11 1.24
CA HIS A 74 13.34 0.44 0.10
C HIS A 74 11.87 0.07 0.17
N TYR A 75 11.53 -1.13 0.60
CA TYR A 75 10.13 -1.57 0.75
C TYR A 75 9.39 -0.73 1.79
N GLY A 76 10.06 -0.42 2.92
CA GLY A 76 9.48 0.46 3.94
C GLY A 76 9.17 1.87 3.40
N ALA A 77 10.07 2.44 2.59
CA ALA A 77 9.85 3.78 2.01
C ALA A 77 8.74 3.79 0.96
N SER A 78 8.66 2.76 0.10
CA SER A 78 7.58 2.62 -0.88
C SER A 78 6.23 2.44 -0.21
N GLY A 79 6.14 1.58 0.81
CA GLY A 79 4.93 1.41 1.61
C GLY A 79 4.51 2.70 2.32
N MET A 80 5.47 3.45 2.87
CA MET A 80 5.22 4.75 3.51
C MET A 80 4.73 5.79 2.50
N PHE A 81 5.26 5.81 1.27
CA PHE A 81 4.78 6.69 0.21
C PHE A 81 3.31 6.39 -0.12
N VAL A 82 2.96 5.13 -0.39
CA VAL A 82 1.59 4.73 -0.70
C VAL A 82 0.65 5.06 0.46
N LEU A 83 1.04 4.74 1.71
CA LEU A 83 0.25 5.01 2.91
C LEU A 83 -0.08 6.50 3.09
N LEU A 84 0.90 7.38 2.85
CA LEU A 84 0.75 8.80 3.13
C LEU A 84 0.16 9.58 1.95
N TYR A 85 0.53 9.22 0.72
CA TYR A 85 0.21 10.06 -0.44
C TYR A 85 -1.02 9.60 -1.23
N LEU A 86 -1.37 8.30 -1.23
CA LEU A 86 -2.59 7.86 -1.89
C LEU A 86 -3.86 8.44 -1.25
N PRO A 87 -4.02 8.49 0.09
CA PRO A 87 -5.12 9.21 0.73
C PRO A 87 -5.16 10.70 0.40
N LYS A 88 -3.99 11.39 0.35
CA LYS A 88 -3.89 12.80 -0.01
C LYS A 88 -4.37 13.06 -1.43
N LEU A 89 -4.04 12.18 -2.38
CA LEU A 89 -4.53 12.29 -3.77
C LEU A 89 -6.06 12.19 -3.83
N VAL A 90 -6.67 11.32 -3.02
CA VAL A 90 -8.13 11.23 -2.93
C VAL A 90 -8.73 12.54 -2.41
N ILE A 91 -8.17 13.11 -1.34
CA ILE A 91 -8.62 14.40 -0.78
C ILE A 91 -8.53 15.50 -1.86
N ILE A 92 -7.41 15.57 -2.57
CA ILE A 92 -7.17 16.54 -3.65
C ILE A 92 -8.20 16.36 -4.77
N ALA A 93 -8.49 15.13 -5.19
CA ALA A 93 -9.46 14.84 -6.24
C ALA A 93 -10.87 15.32 -5.85
N PHE A 94 -11.32 15.05 -4.62
CA PHE A 94 -12.60 15.52 -4.12
C PHE A 94 -12.64 17.06 -3.99
N HIS A 95 -11.55 17.67 -3.55
CA HIS A 95 -11.47 19.14 -3.48
C HIS A 95 -11.62 19.78 -4.86
N PHE A 96 -10.86 19.31 -5.86
CA PHE A 96 -10.97 19.83 -7.23
C PHE A 96 -12.32 19.54 -7.86
N ALA A 97 -12.94 18.39 -7.58
CA ALA A 97 -14.32 18.11 -8.00
C ALA A 97 -15.31 19.13 -7.41
N GLY A 98 -15.12 19.50 -6.14
CA GLY A 98 -15.90 20.55 -5.49
C GLY A 98 -15.72 21.93 -6.14
N VAL A 99 -14.47 22.31 -6.45
CA VAL A 99 -14.13 23.55 -7.15
C VAL A 99 -14.76 23.58 -8.55
N LEU A 100 -14.63 22.48 -9.30
CA LEU A 100 -15.23 22.36 -10.64
C LEU A 100 -16.77 22.47 -10.58
N PHE A 101 -17.40 21.77 -9.62
CA PHE A 101 -18.84 21.85 -9.43
C PHE A 101 -19.28 23.28 -9.13
N TRP A 102 -18.58 23.99 -8.26
CA TRP A 102 -18.84 25.39 -7.94
C TRP A 102 -18.67 26.29 -9.18
N PHE A 103 -17.61 26.10 -9.96
CA PHE A 103 -17.36 26.86 -11.16
C PHE A 103 -18.49 26.69 -12.19
N LEU A 104 -18.92 25.46 -12.44
CA LEU A 104 -20.04 25.18 -13.35
C LEU A 104 -21.35 25.81 -12.84
N TYR A 105 -21.61 25.71 -11.53
CA TYR A 105 -22.79 26.36 -10.94
C TYR A 105 -22.76 27.88 -11.14
N ARG A 106 -21.59 28.53 -10.97
CA ARG A 106 -21.44 29.97 -11.22
C ARG A 106 -21.74 30.34 -12.67
N ILE A 107 -21.28 29.57 -13.63
CA ILE A 107 -21.61 29.79 -15.06
C ILE A 107 -23.13 29.71 -15.27
N ILE A 108 -23.79 28.70 -14.72
CA ILE A 108 -25.23 28.52 -14.86
C ILE A 108 -25.99 29.70 -14.23
N THR A 109 -25.61 30.11 -13.02
CA THR A 109 -26.30 31.25 -12.35
C THR A 109 -26.12 32.57 -13.11
N LEU A 110 -24.96 32.79 -13.73
CA LEU A 110 -24.73 33.95 -14.59
C LEU A 110 -25.59 33.90 -15.88
N MET A 111 -25.84 32.72 -16.42
CA MET A 111 -26.68 32.56 -17.63
C MET A 111 -28.20 32.75 -17.34
N ILE A 112 -28.63 32.50 -16.09
CA ILE A 112 -30.05 32.59 -15.70
C ILE A 112 -30.35 33.92 -14.99
N GLU A 113 -29.38 34.84 -14.93
CA GLU A 113 -29.49 36.14 -14.26
C GLU A 113 -29.98 36.05 -12.80
N THR A 114 -29.64 34.95 -12.11
CA THR A 114 -29.94 34.75 -10.70
C THR A 114 -28.79 35.18 -9.82
N GLU A 115 -29.07 35.89 -8.71
CA GLU A 115 -28.05 36.21 -7.70
C GLU A 115 -27.44 34.93 -7.17
N PRO A 116 -26.10 34.76 -7.27
CA PRO A 116 -25.46 33.57 -6.76
C PRO A 116 -25.52 33.58 -5.24
N GLN A 117 -26.24 32.62 -4.65
CA GLN A 117 -26.12 32.42 -3.18
C GLN A 117 -24.70 32.16 -2.79
N GLU A 118 -24.19 32.80 -1.74
CA GLU A 118 -22.86 32.52 -1.19
C GLU A 118 -22.71 31.04 -0.89
N ILE A 119 -21.78 30.40 -1.61
CA ILE A 119 -21.71 28.94 -1.59
C ILE A 119 -20.57 28.49 -0.69
N GLN A 120 -20.89 28.19 0.54
CA GLN A 120 -20.13 27.29 1.40
C GLN A 120 -20.14 25.83 0.87
N ARG A 121 -20.42 25.59 -0.42
CA ARG A 121 -20.76 24.27 -0.97
C ARG A 121 -19.58 23.41 -1.42
N ILE A 122 -18.35 23.95 -1.45
CA ILE A 122 -17.14 23.13 -1.68
C ILE A 122 -16.80 22.33 -0.43
N PHE A 123 -17.13 22.85 0.74
CA PHE A 123 -16.85 22.23 2.02
C PHE A 123 -17.38 20.79 2.17
N PRO A 124 -18.66 20.47 1.84
CA PRO A 124 -19.16 19.11 1.98
C PRO A 124 -18.42 18.12 1.09
N ILE A 125 -18.09 18.47 -0.15
CA ILE A 125 -17.40 17.59 -1.10
C ILE A 125 -15.96 17.33 -0.62
N THR A 126 -15.25 18.37 -0.18
CA THR A 126 -13.90 18.24 0.40
C THR A 126 -13.92 17.40 1.67
N THR A 127 -14.94 17.58 2.53
CA THR A 127 -15.11 16.79 3.76
C THR A 127 -15.30 15.29 3.46
N ILE A 128 -16.09 14.95 2.42
CA ILE A 128 -16.22 13.57 1.94
C ILE A 128 -14.84 13.04 1.53
N GLY A 129 -14.03 13.85 0.83
CA GLY A 129 -12.65 13.51 0.48
C GLY A 129 -11.78 13.19 1.70
N PHE A 130 -11.88 13.97 2.79
CA PHE A 130 -11.16 13.71 4.04
C PHE A 130 -11.61 12.40 4.70
N ILE A 131 -12.92 12.12 4.72
CA ILE A 131 -13.47 10.88 5.28
C ILE A 131 -12.97 9.68 4.48
N ILE A 132 -13.11 9.69 3.16
CA ILE A 132 -12.67 8.59 2.29
C ILE A 132 -11.16 8.42 2.34
N GLY A 133 -10.40 9.52 2.31
CA GLY A 133 -8.94 9.49 2.46
C GLY A 133 -8.50 8.91 3.81
N GLY A 134 -9.17 9.28 4.90
CA GLY A 134 -8.93 8.72 6.23
C GLY A 134 -9.22 7.22 6.31
N LEU A 135 -10.34 6.78 5.77
CA LEU A 135 -10.69 5.34 5.69
C LEU A 135 -9.66 4.58 4.85
N LEU A 136 -9.25 5.14 3.71
CA LEU A 136 -8.22 4.54 2.86
C LEU A 136 -6.88 4.44 3.58
N PHE A 137 -6.47 5.48 4.33
CA PHE A 137 -5.27 5.44 5.16
C PHE A 137 -5.30 4.29 6.17
N VAL A 138 -6.40 4.15 6.90
CA VAL A 138 -6.58 3.06 7.88
C VAL A 138 -6.57 1.70 7.20
N PHE A 139 -7.21 1.57 6.04
CA PHE A 139 -7.25 0.32 5.27
C PHE A 139 -5.84 -0.09 4.77
N ILE A 140 -5.08 0.86 4.21
CA ILE A 140 -3.70 0.60 3.76
C ILE A 140 -2.81 0.25 4.96
N LEU A 141 -2.92 1.00 6.06
CA LEU A 141 -2.16 0.74 7.29
C LEU A 141 -2.44 -0.67 7.81
N PHE A 142 -3.72 -1.07 7.86
CA PHE A 142 -4.12 -2.43 8.23
C PHE A 142 -3.49 -3.47 7.30
N GLY A 143 -3.54 -3.26 5.98
CA GLY A 143 -2.91 -4.14 4.99
C GLY A 143 -1.41 -4.30 5.19
N ILE A 144 -0.68 -3.19 5.47
CA ILE A 144 0.77 -3.20 5.69
C ILE A 144 1.13 -3.93 6.99
N VAL A 145 0.38 -3.71 8.07
CA VAL A 145 0.74 -4.23 9.40
C VAL A 145 0.25 -5.66 9.60
N TRP A 146 -0.99 -5.96 9.24
CA TRP A 146 -1.64 -7.25 9.53
C TRP A 146 -2.06 -8.02 8.29
N GLY A 147 -2.57 -7.33 7.28
CA GLY A 147 -3.22 -7.95 6.11
C GLY A 147 -2.35 -8.96 5.39
N LYS A 148 -1.05 -8.69 5.26
CA LYS A 148 -0.07 -9.59 4.63
C LYS A 148 0.13 -10.93 5.34
N PHE A 149 -0.37 -11.09 6.57
CA PHE A 149 -0.27 -12.32 7.36
C PHE A 149 -1.59 -13.08 7.44
N LEU A 150 -2.66 -12.57 6.83
CA LEU A 150 -3.97 -13.20 6.82
C LEU A 150 -4.07 -14.21 5.68
N TYR A 151 -3.52 -15.40 5.89
CA TYR A 151 -3.61 -16.49 4.92
C TYR A 151 -4.99 -17.12 4.95
N ARG A 152 -5.45 -17.53 3.76
CA ARG A 152 -6.72 -18.25 3.61
C ARG A 152 -6.47 -19.49 2.78
N VAL A 153 -6.76 -20.65 3.35
CA VAL A 153 -6.79 -21.90 2.59
C VAL A 153 -8.09 -21.94 1.80
N LYS A 154 -8.00 -22.23 0.51
CA LYS A 154 -9.14 -22.41 -0.37
C LYS A 154 -9.15 -23.86 -0.86
N HIS A 155 -10.18 -24.60 -0.51
CA HIS A 155 -10.37 -25.96 -1.00
C HIS A 155 -11.13 -25.93 -2.34
N VAL A 156 -10.62 -26.66 -3.32
CA VAL A 156 -11.22 -26.83 -4.64
C VAL A 156 -11.27 -28.30 -4.94
N HIS A 157 -12.46 -28.85 -5.16
CA HIS A 157 -12.64 -30.22 -5.59
C HIS A 157 -12.65 -30.27 -7.12
N LEU A 158 -11.75 -31.09 -7.67
CA LEU A 158 -11.67 -31.36 -9.11
C LEU A 158 -12.09 -32.80 -9.35
N SER A 159 -13.05 -33.03 -10.22
CA SER A 159 -13.45 -34.36 -10.66
C SER A 159 -13.46 -34.43 -12.17
N SER A 160 -12.97 -35.53 -12.74
CA SER A 160 -13.00 -35.80 -14.17
C SER A 160 -12.94 -37.29 -14.42
N GLU A 161 -13.75 -37.77 -15.36
CA GLU A 161 -13.70 -39.17 -15.84
C GLU A 161 -12.34 -39.54 -16.47
N ARG A 162 -11.50 -38.53 -16.78
CA ARG A 162 -10.17 -38.72 -17.35
C ARG A 162 -9.09 -38.90 -16.27
N PHE A 163 -9.41 -38.71 -15.02
CA PHE A 163 -8.45 -38.93 -13.94
C PHE A 163 -8.31 -40.44 -13.72
N PRO A 164 -7.08 -40.97 -13.65
CA PRO A 164 -6.86 -42.36 -13.29
C PRO A 164 -7.23 -42.62 -11.83
N GLU A 165 -7.66 -43.83 -11.51
CA GLU A 165 -8.19 -44.23 -10.20
C GLU A 165 -7.17 -44.00 -9.05
N ASN A 166 -5.88 -44.09 -9.34
CA ASN A 166 -4.82 -43.84 -8.36
C ASN A 166 -4.69 -42.38 -7.94
N LEU A 167 -5.41 -41.44 -8.55
CA LEU A 167 -5.53 -40.03 -8.12
C LEU A 167 -6.78 -39.77 -7.28
N ASN A 168 -7.54 -40.82 -6.89
CA ASN A 168 -8.62 -40.65 -5.95
C ASN A 168 -8.09 -40.07 -4.64
N GLU A 169 -8.76 -39.00 -4.16
CA GLU A 169 -8.39 -38.26 -2.94
C GLU A 169 -6.99 -37.61 -2.95
N PHE A 170 -6.34 -37.55 -4.12
CA PHE A 170 -5.05 -36.92 -4.26
C PHE A 170 -5.13 -35.43 -3.90
N ARG A 171 -4.28 -35.00 -2.98
CA ARG A 171 -4.25 -33.65 -2.44
C ARG A 171 -3.08 -32.86 -3.00
N LEU A 172 -3.37 -31.87 -3.81
CA LEU A 172 -2.38 -30.95 -4.35
C LEU A 172 -2.51 -29.61 -3.63
N VAL A 173 -1.45 -29.14 -2.98
CA VAL A 173 -1.36 -27.78 -2.44
C VAL A 173 -0.60 -26.91 -3.42
N GLN A 174 -1.25 -25.84 -3.88
CA GLN A 174 -0.63 -24.81 -4.70
C GLN A 174 -0.27 -23.59 -3.86
N ILE A 175 0.97 -23.11 -4.02
CA ILE A 175 1.48 -21.88 -3.41
C ILE A 175 1.92 -20.95 -4.53
N SER A 176 1.51 -19.67 -4.47
CA SER A 176 1.91 -18.64 -5.41
C SER A 176 2.10 -17.29 -4.70
N ASP A 177 2.81 -16.35 -5.33
CA ASP A 177 2.93 -14.95 -4.89
C ASP A 177 3.36 -14.79 -3.42
N PHE A 178 4.35 -15.56 -2.99
CA PHE A 178 4.77 -15.60 -1.60
C PHE A 178 5.52 -14.32 -1.19
N HIS A 179 6.31 -13.74 -2.10
CA HIS A 179 7.08 -12.50 -1.85
C HIS A 179 7.84 -12.52 -0.54
N ILE A 180 8.67 -13.54 -0.34
CA ILE A 180 9.29 -13.91 0.94
C ILE A 180 10.16 -12.80 1.55
N GLY A 181 10.71 -11.91 0.73
CA GLY A 181 11.47 -10.74 1.20
C GLY A 181 10.67 -9.83 2.14
N SER A 182 9.34 -9.83 2.02
CA SER A 182 8.42 -9.08 2.89
C SER A 182 8.33 -9.64 4.32
N PHE A 183 8.82 -10.87 4.53
CA PHE A 183 8.77 -11.58 5.82
C PHE A 183 10.10 -11.59 6.57
N ARG A 184 11.11 -10.86 6.11
CA ARG A 184 12.49 -10.94 6.64
C ARG A 184 12.58 -10.85 8.17
N ASN A 185 11.76 -10.04 8.82
CA ASN A 185 11.71 -9.88 10.27
C ASN A 185 10.62 -10.72 10.94
N HIS A 186 10.03 -11.68 10.21
CA HIS A 186 8.86 -12.43 10.62
C HIS A 186 8.97 -13.91 10.23
N LYS A 187 10.15 -14.52 10.57
CA LYS A 187 10.40 -15.94 10.26
C LYS A 187 9.31 -16.83 10.84
N GLU A 188 8.82 -16.52 12.03
CA GLU A 188 7.73 -17.25 12.70
C GLU A 188 6.43 -17.29 11.89
N LYS A 189 6.19 -16.28 11.02
CA LYS A 189 5.02 -16.27 10.14
C LYS A 189 5.22 -17.21 8.95
N VAL A 190 6.44 -17.29 8.43
CA VAL A 190 6.79 -18.27 7.39
C VAL A 190 6.69 -19.68 7.94
N ASP A 191 7.26 -19.95 9.12
CA ASP A 191 7.19 -21.26 9.78
C ASP A 191 5.72 -21.69 9.99
N ARG A 192 4.87 -20.76 10.44
CA ARG A 192 3.42 -21.02 10.57
C ARG A 192 2.76 -21.31 9.23
N THR A 193 3.18 -20.66 8.15
CA THR A 193 2.65 -20.94 6.81
C THR A 193 3.02 -22.35 6.35
N MET A 194 4.27 -22.79 6.60
CA MET A 194 4.68 -24.16 6.31
C MET A 194 3.84 -25.17 7.12
N GLN A 195 3.52 -24.87 8.36
CA GLN A 195 2.60 -25.67 9.16
C GLN A 195 1.21 -25.75 8.54
N ILE A 196 0.62 -24.61 8.14
CA ILE A 196 -0.71 -24.59 7.48
C ILE A 196 -0.72 -25.46 6.24
N ILE A 197 0.38 -25.48 5.47
CA ILE A 197 0.53 -26.33 4.28
C ILE A 197 0.59 -27.81 4.66
N ASN A 198 1.41 -28.16 5.65
CA ASN A 198 1.54 -29.54 6.12
C ASN A 198 0.24 -30.08 6.72
N ASP A 199 -0.55 -29.22 7.40
CA ASP A 199 -1.84 -29.57 7.99
C ASP A 199 -2.89 -29.95 6.91
N GLN A 200 -2.63 -29.63 5.64
CA GLN A 200 -3.47 -30.10 4.51
C GLN A 200 -3.13 -31.54 4.09
N GLU A 201 -2.08 -32.15 4.64
CA GLU A 201 -1.58 -33.48 4.28
C GLU A 201 -1.45 -33.66 2.75
N PRO A 202 -0.64 -32.84 2.06
CA PRO A 202 -0.54 -32.89 0.60
C PRO A 202 0.23 -34.10 0.10
N ASP A 203 -0.23 -34.70 -0.99
CA ASP A 203 0.56 -35.66 -1.78
C ASP A 203 1.56 -34.92 -2.70
N LEU A 204 1.25 -33.67 -3.07
CA LEU A 204 2.10 -32.83 -3.89
C LEU A 204 1.99 -31.37 -3.49
N ILE A 205 3.14 -30.69 -3.37
CA ILE A 205 3.21 -29.24 -3.18
C ILE A 205 3.76 -28.60 -4.46
N CYS A 206 2.97 -27.75 -5.09
CA CYS A 206 3.34 -27.01 -6.30
C CYS A 206 3.59 -25.55 -5.97
N PHE A 207 4.78 -25.07 -6.30
CA PHE A 207 5.10 -23.66 -6.27
C PHE A 207 4.96 -23.07 -7.68
N THR A 208 3.97 -22.21 -7.90
CA THR A 208 3.63 -21.72 -9.24
C THR A 208 4.19 -20.34 -9.57
N GLY A 209 5.08 -19.82 -8.72
CA GLY A 209 5.86 -18.62 -9.02
C GLY A 209 5.81 -17.54 -7.94
N ASP A 210 6.62 -16.51 -8.17
CA ASP A 210 6.75 -15.28 -7.39
C ASP A 210 7.09 -15.50 -5.90
N LEU A 211 8.13 -16.32 -5.66
CA LEU A 211 8.66 -16.61 -4.32
C LEU A 211 9.36 -15.41 -3.69
N ILE A 212 10.11 -14.67 -4.50
CA ILE A 212 11.00 -13.60 -4.06
C ILE A 212 10.48 -12.24 -4.52
N ASN A 213 10.86 -11.16 -3.81
CA ASN A 213 10.50 -9.82 -4.25
C ASN A 213 11.44 -9.31 -5.36
N MET A 214 12.77 -9.54 -5.22
CA MET A 214 13.74 -8.98 -6.17
C MET A 214 15.02 -9.82 -6.32
N PHE A 215 15.54 -10.42 -5.26
CA PHE A 215 16.80 -11.17 -5.26
C PHE A 215 16.67 -12.52 -4.57
N ALA A 216 17.32 -13.56 -5.14
CA ALA A 216 17.29 -14.91 -4.59
C ALA A 216 17.76 -15.00 -3.12
N ASP A 217 18.73 -14.17 -2.72
CA ASP A 217 19.25 -14.08 -1.36
C ASP A 217 18.16 -13.76 -0.30
N GLU A 218 17.01 -13.26 -0.73
CA GLU A 218 15.87 -13.00 0.17
C GLU A 218 15.32 -14.30 0.78
N ALA A 219 15.44 -15.40 0.04
CA ALA A 219 14.97 -16.72 0.46
C ALA A 219 15.95 -17.48 1.35
N GLU A 220 17.25 -17.12 1.38
CA GLU A 220 18.30 -17.90 2.07
C GLU A 220 17.98 -18.12 3.55
N MET A 221 17.53 -17.11 4.26
CA MET A 221 17.20 -17.19 5.69
C MET A 221 15.99 -18.08 6.00
N PHE A 222 15.18 -18.42 4.98
CA PHE A 222 13.96 -19.21 5.13
C PHE A 222 14.12 -20.65 4.62
N VAL A 223 15.29 -21.05 4.13
CA VAL A 223 15.54 -22.41 3.65
C VAL A 223 15.16 -23.44 4.71
N SER A 224 15.53 -23.20 5.98
CA SER A 224 15.15 -24.08 7.08
C SER A 224 13.63 -24.22 7.27
N SER A 225 12.84 -23.18 6.98
CA SER A 225 11.39 -23.23 7.03
C SER A 225 10.82 -24.09 5.90
N PHE A 226 11.31 -23.91 4.67
CA PHE A 226 10.86 -24.72 3.52
C PHE A 226 11.22 -26.21 3.67
N LEU A 227 12.34 -26.54 4.31
CA LEU A 227 12.75 -27.91 4.59
C LEU A 227 11.80 -28.64 5.55
N THR A 228 10.86 -27.94 6.22
CA THR A 228 9.84 -28.57 7.05
C THR A 228 8.62 -29.02 6.26
N LEU A 229 8.50 -28.66 4.98
CA LEU A 229 7.41 -29.10 4.11
C LEU A 229 7.45 -30.61 3.91
N LYS A 230 6.27 -31.24 3.94
CA LYS A 230 6.08 -32.67 3.79
C LYS A 230 5.04 -32.90 2.70
N ALA A 231 5.35 -33.79 1.78
CA ALA A 231 4.41 -34.39 0.82
C ALA A 231 4.61 -35.92 0.90
N THR A 232 3.53 -36.67 0.86
CA THR A 232 3.55 -38.14 1.01
C THR A 232 3.69 -38.83 -0.33
#